data_b663b9be3f71ca9cc13b028817bc0b2b
#
_entry.id   b663b9be3f71ca9cc13b028817bc0b2b
#
_cell.length_a   1.000
_cell.length_b   1.000
_cell.length_c   1.000
_cell.angle_alpha   90.00
_cell.angle_beta   90.00
_cell.angle_gamma   90.00
#
_symmetry.space_group_name_H-M   'P 1'
#
loop_
_entity.id
_entity.type
_entity.pdbx_description
1 polymer ?
#
loop_
_entity_poly.entity_id
_entity_poly.type
_entity_poly.pdbx_seq_one_letter_code
_entity_poly.pdbx_strand_id
1 'polypeptide(L)'
;MNKKTEESRIAYNKIASEYDTSREGQYTRFHIKELSNTIDLSEGDIVLDVACGNGTLLRELSKKAKIQANGIDVSENMIHVAKTRYPNMNFEERPCYPLEWSNESIDIITVCCAFHHFDNPQGFVNECKRVLKKNGTVYIADPNFGAVLRFFANKFWFHFSKSGDVRVYSKKELEAFFYNSGFKTVQVYRKDKGLFLKAKK
;
A
#
# COMPACT_ATOMS: atom_id res chain seq x y z
N MET A 1 7.73 -14.82 8.74
CA MET A 1 6.59 -14.50 7.85
C MET A 1 5.42 -15.37 8.26
N ASN A 2 4.21 -14.81 8.40
CA ASN A 2 3.03 -15.62 8.72
C ASN A 2 2.43 -16.29 7.47
N LYS A 3 1.42 -17.17 7.71
CA LYS A 3 0.78 -17.94 6.62
C LYS A 3 0.14 -17.05 5.53
N LYS A 4 -0.55 -15.96 5.92
CA LYS A 4 -1.24 -15.07 4.96
C LYS A 4 -0.28 -14.26 4.10
N THR A 5 0.79 -13.77 4.72
CA THR A 5 1.87 -13.10 3.98
C THR A 5 2.55 -14.05 2.99
N GLU A 6 2.75 -15.32 3.36
CA GLU A 6 3.31 -16.33 2.46
C GLU A 6 2.35 -16.68 1.32
N GLU A 7 1.05 -16.82 1.59
CA GLU A 7 0.03 -17.01 0.56
C GLU A 7 0.03 -15.84 -0.45
N SER A 8 0.14 -14.60 0.04
CA SER A 8 0.25 -13.39 -0.79
C SER A 8 1.53 -13.44 -1.66
N ARG A 9 2.69 -13.72 -1.06
CA ARG A 9 3.96 -13.83 -1.77
C ARG A 9 3.87 -14.83 -2.93
N ILE A 10 3.35 -16.03 -2.68
CA ILE A 10 3.20 -17.08 -3.68
C ILE A 10 2.24 -16.65 -4.80
N ALA A 11 1.10 -16.06 -4.44
CA ALA A 11 0.10 -15.63 -5.41
C ALA A 11 0.64 -14.54 -6.35
N TYR A 12 1.30 -13.52 -5.80
CA TYR A 12 1.83 -12.41 -6.59
C TYR A 12 3.11 -12.77 -7.35
N ASN A 13 3.94 -13.68 -6.83
CA ASN A 13 5.06 -14.24 -7.59
C ASN A 13 4.60 -14.91 -8.89
N LYS A 14 3.47 -15.61 -8.84
CA LYS A 14 2.93 -16.35 -9.99
C LYS A 14 2.48 -15.44 -11.14
N ILE A 15 1.98 -14.26 -10.83
CA ILE A 15 1.38 -13.34 -11.82
C ILE A 15 2.27 -12.14 -12.15
N ALA A 16 3.45 -12.01 -11.54
CA ALA A 16 4.27 -10.81 -11.59
C ALA A 16 4.59 -10.34 -13.03
N SER A 17 4.95 -11.26 -13.92
CA SER A 17 5.29 -10.95 -15.32
C SER A 17 4.09 -10.43 -16.14
N GLU A 18 2.88 -10.87 -15.80
CA GLU A 18 1.65 -10.55 -16.50
C GLU A 18 0.71 -9.67 -15.64
N TYR A 19 1.23 -9.12 -14.53
CA TYR A 19 0.41 -8.40 -13.55
C TYR A 19 -0.45 -7.31 -14.18
N ASP A 20 0.08 -6.51 -15.10
CA ASP A 20 -0.65 -5.40 -15.70
C ASP A 20 -1.88 -5.83 -16.51
N THR A 21 -1.89 -7.06 -17.02
CA THR A 21 -3.00 -7.66 -17.77
C THR A 21 -3.86 -8.57 -16.91
N SER A 22 -3.40 -8.94 -15.72
CA SER A 22 -4.16 -9.74 -14.77
C SER A 22 -5.40 -9.00 -14.25
N ARG A 23 -6.32 -9.74 -13.65
CA ARG A 23 -7.52 -9.17 -13.02
C ARG A 23 -7.13 -8.21 -11.88
N GLU A 24 -6.15 -8.59 -11.08
CA GLU A 24 -5.64 -7.83 -9.94
C GLU A 24 -5.00 -6.51 -10.41
N GLY A 25 -4.14 -6.56 -11.42
CA GLY A 25 -3.49 -5.38 -12.00
C GLY A 25 -4.48 -4.42 -12.65
N GLN A 26 -5.47 -4.93 -13.39
CA GLN A 26 -6.54 -4.12 -13.97
C GLN A 26 -7.39 -3.45 -12.88
N TYR A 27 -7.68 -4.17 -11.78
CA TYR A 27 -8.38 -3.60 -10.64
C TYR A 27 -7.57 -2.48 -9.95
N THR A 28 -6.29 -2.70 -9.73
CA THR A 28 -5.38 -1.76 -9.06
C THR A 28 -5.15 -0.47 -9.87
N ARG A 29 -5.24 -0.55 -11.20
CA ARG A 29 -5.01 0.61 -12.10
C ARG A 29 -5.88 1.83 -11.77
N PHE A 30 -7.15 1.62 -11.40
CA PHE A 30 -8.02 2.71 -10.95
C PHE A 30 -7.49 3.38 -9.69
N HIS A 31 -7.06 2.58 -8.70
CA HIS A 31 -6.55 3.05 -7.42
C HIS A 31 -5.22 3.81 -7.58
N ILE A 32 -4.31 3.31 -8.42
CA ILE A 32 -3.05 3.99 -8.77
C ILE A 32 -3.33 5.37 -9.37
N LYS A 33 -4.26 5.44 -10.34
CA LYS A 33 -4.63 6.72 -10.98
C LYS A 33 -5.17 7.72 -9.95
N GLU A 34 -6.07 7.29 -9.08
CA GLU A 34 -6.66 8.16 -8.05
C GLU A 34 -5.62 8.61 -7.02
N LEU A 35 -4.78 7.69 -6.52
CA LEU A 35 -3.68 8.04 -5.61
C LEU A 35 -2.72 9.03 -6.27
N SER A 36 -2.25 8.74 -7.48
CA SER A 36 -1.30 9.61 -8.17
C SER A 36 -1.86 11.03 -8.37
N ASN A 37 -3.18 11.18 -8.56
CA ASN A 37 -3.81 12.49 -8.69
C ASN A 37 -3.96 13.22 -7.34
N THR A 38 -4.03 12.50 -6.24
CA THR A 38 -4.33 13.05 -4.90
C THR A 38 -3.07 13.37 -4.10
N ILE A 39 -1.95 12.69 -4.42
CA ILE A 39 -0.69 12.88 -3.69
C ILE A 39 -0.05 14.20 -4.08
N ASP A 40 0.15 15.05 -3.07
CA ASP A 40 0.92 16.28 -3.19
C ASP A 40 2.41 15.93 -3.08
N LEU A 41 3.19 16.27 -4.11
CA LEU A 41 4.61 15.99 -4.21
C LEU A 41 5.42 17.27 -4.32
N SER A 42 6.59 17.26 -3.69
CA SER A 42 7.63 18.28 -3.84
C SER A 42 8.90 17.66 -4.42
N GLU A 43 9.71 18.49 -5.07
CA GLU A 43 11.02 18.09 -5.56
C GLU A 43 11.90 17.60 -4.41
N GLY A 44 12.48 16.43 -4.58
CA GLY A 44 13.36 15.81 -3.56
C GLY A 44 12.64 15.01 -2.49
N ASP A 45 11.30 14.90 -2.48
CA ASP A 45 10.56 14.09 -1.52
C ASP A 45 11.06 12.64 -1.52
N ILE A 46 11.24 12.07 -0.34
CA ILE A 46 11.54 10.66 -0.14
C ILE A 46 10.21 9.92 0.00
N VAL A 47 9.89 9.13 -1.01
CA VAL A 47 8.65 8.35 -1.11
C VAL A 47 8.93 6.88 -0.86
N LEU A 48 8.16 6.27 0.04
CA LEU A 48 8.16 4.83 0.31
C LEU A 48 6.81 4.23 -0.10
N ASP A 49 6.82 3.38 -1.12
CA ASP A 49 5.64 2.60 -1.53
C ASP A 49 5.72 1.20 -0.91
N VAL A 50 4.80 0.89 -0.02
CA VAL A 50 4.77 -0.38 0.72
C VAL A 50 3.80 -1.34 0.05
N ALA A 51 4.27 -2.56 -0.22
CA ALA A 51 3.65 -3.52 -1.14
C ALA A 51 3.53 -2.92 -2.55
N CYS A 52 4.66 -2.47 -3.08
CA CYS A 52 4.75 -1.67 -4.30
C CYS A 52 4.47 -2.46 -5.59
N GLY A 53 4.36 -3.80 -5.49
CA GLY A 53 4.21 -4.67 -6.65
C GLY A 53 5.30 -4.42 -7.69
N ASN A 54 4.88 -4.23 -8.95
CA ASN A 54 5.78 -3.99 -10.08
C ASN A 54 6.26 -2.52 -10.22
N GLY A 55 6.07 -1.68 -9.20
CA GLY A 55 6.56 -0.30 -9.16
C GLY A 55 5.74 0.75 -9.92
N THR A 56 4.57 0.38 -10.45
CA THR A 56 3.77 1.27 -11.32
C THR A 56 3.36 2.57 -10.62
N LEU A 57 2.99 2.55 -9.32
CA LEU A 57 2.61 3.77 -8.60
C LEU A 57 3.80 4.74 -8.50
N LEU A 58 4.97 4.27 -8.07
CA LEU A 58 6.19 5.09 -8.00
C LEU A 58 6.54 5.70 -9.36
N ARG A 59 6.36 4.94 -10.44
CA ARG A 59 6.56 5.45 -11.81
C ARG A 59 5.60 6.59 -12.14
N GLU A 60 4.32 6.49 -11.77
CA GLU A 60 3.35 7.58 -12.00
C GLU A 60 3.68 8.82 -11.15
N LEU A 61 4.12 8.63 -9.91
CA LEU A 61 4.54 9.72 -9.03
C LEU A 61 5.80 10.43 -9.55
N SER A 62 6.79 9.71 -10.04
CA SER A 62 8.03 10.28 -10.57
C SER A 62 7.87 11.06 -11.87
N LYS A 63 6.71 10.96 -12.53
CA LYS A 63 6.37 11.86 -13.67
C LYS A 63 5.95 13.25 -13.21
N LYS A 64 5.53 13.40 -11.96
CA LYS A 64 4.99 14.64 -11.39
C LYS A 64 6.09 15.49 -10.75
N ALA A 65 7.08 14.86 -10.12
CA ALA A 65 8.20 15.51 -9.44
C ALA A 65 9.41 14.58 -9.41
N LYS A 66 10.61 15.14 -9.32
CA LYS A 66 11.83 14.36 -9.10
C LYS A 66 11.87 13.92 -7.62
N ILE A 67 11.52 12.68 -7.36
CA ILE A 67 11.45 12.09 -6.03
C ILE A 67 12.57 11.06 -5.80
N GLN A 68 12.86 10.76 -4.53
CA GLN A 68 13.64 9.59 -4.14
C GLN A 68 12.67 8.42 -3.94
N ALA A 69 12.48 7.61 -4.98
CA ALA A 69 11.51 6.54 -5.02
C ALA A 69 12.06 5.26 -4.41
N ASN A 70 11.39 4.78 -3.35
CA ASN A 70 11.70 3.52 -2.68
C ASN A 70 10.44 2.65 -2.65
N GLY A 71 10.55 1.40 -3.06
CA GLY A 71 9.47 0.42 -3.03
C GLY A 71 9.86 -0.85 -2.31
N ILE A 72 8.96 -1.39 -1.51
CA ILE A 72 9.14 -2.72 -0.90
C ILE A 72 7.96 -3.62 -1.20
N ASP A 73 8.23 -4.89 -1.41
CA ASP A 73 7.23 -5.93 -1.61
C ASP A 73 7.76 -7.27 -1.11
N VAL A 74 6.88 -8.16 -0.67
CA VAL A 74 7.26 -9.52 -0.25
C VAL A 74 7.48 -10.45 -1.42
N SER A 75 7.00 -10.10 -2.61
CA SER A 75 7.14 -10.87 -3.85
C SER A 75 8.46 -10.53 -4.53
N GLU A 76 9.40 -11.47 -4.53
CA GLU A 76 10.68 -11.38 -5.25
C GLU A 76 10.50 -11.14 -6.74
N ASN A 77 9.49 -11.78 -7.36
CA ASN A 77 9.22 -11.62 -8.78
C ASN A 77 8.63 -10.24 -9.12
N MET A 78 7.79 -9.66 -8.24
CA MET A 78 7.34 -8.27 -8.39
C MET A 78 8.52 -7.31 -8.32
N ILE A 79 9.39 -7.48 -7.34
CA ILE A 79 10.61 -6.67 -7.18
C ILE A 79 11.54 -6.81 -8.38
N HIS A 80 11.71 -8.04 -8.90
CA HIS A 80 12.50 -8.26 -10.12
C HIS A 80 11.92 -7.48 -11.31
N VAL A 81 10.60 -7.54 -11.53
CA VAL A 81 9.93 -6.78 -12.59
C VAL A 81 10.10 -5.28 -12.38
N ALA A 82 9.92 -4.79 -11.16
CA ALA A 82 10.06 -3.37 -10.83
C ALA A 82 11.49 -2.87 -11.12
N LYS A 83 12.52 -3.57 -10.67
CA LYS A 83 13.93 -3.23 -10.93
C LYS A 83 14.27 -3.23 -12.42
N THR A 84 13.75 -4.19 -13.16
CA THR A 84 13.97 -4.28 -14.62
C THR A 84 13.33 -3.11 -15.35
N ARG A 85 12.11 -2.73 -14.96
CA ARG A 85 11.35 -1.63 -15.61
C ARG A 85 11.85 -0.25 -15.23
N TYR A 86 12.30 -0.08 -13.97
CA TYR A 86 12.63 1.22 -13.39
C TYR A 86 13.98 1.20 -12.66
N PRO A 87 15.09 1.02 -13.38
CA PRO A 87 16.42 0.80 -12.79
C PRO A 87 16.97 2.00 -12.00
N ASN A 88 16.37 3.17 -12.15
CA ASN A 88 16.74 4.39 -11.41
C ASN A 88 15.95 4.58 -10.10
N MET A 89 15.14 3.60 -9.69
CA MET A 89 14.39 3.60 -8.43
C MET A 89 14.90 2.48 -7.53
N ASN A 90 14.73 2.63 -6.24
CA ASN A 90 15.14 1.63 -5.26
C ASN A 90 13.99 0.68 -4.97
N PHE A 91 14.20 -0.62 -5.19
CA PHE A 91 13.23 -1.66 -4.86
C PHE A 91 13.88 -2.75 -4.04
N GLU A 92 13.22 -3.21 -2.98
CA GLU A 92 13.73 -4.26 -2.11
C GLU A 92 12.64 -5.28 -1.75
N GLU A 93 13.02 -6.55 -1.73
CA GLU A 93 12.17 -7.61 -1.19
C GLU A 93 12.15 -7.51 0.33
N ARG A 94 11.03 -7.07 0.88
CA ARG A 94 10.84 -6.89 2.32
C ARG A 94 9.38 -7.04 2.72
N PRO A 95 9.11 -7.47 3.97
CA PRO A 95 7.75 -7.42 4.53
C PRO A 95 7.30 -5.97 4.75
N CYS A 96 5.98 -5.77 4.77
CA CYS A 96 5.39 -4.45 5.07
C CYS A 96 5.57 -4.00 6.53
N TYR A 97 6.04 -4.88 7.41
CA TYR A 97 6.22 -4.64 8.84
C TYR A 97 7.25 -5.62 9.43
N PRO A 98 8.20 -5.15 10.29
CA PRO A 98 8.48 -3.74 10.60
C PRO A 98 9.11 -2.98 9.42
N LEU A 99 9.03 -1.64 9.43
CA LEU A 99 9.69 -0.80 8.44
C LEU A 99 11.15 -0.53 8.85
N GLU A 100 12.11 -0.96 8.04
CA GLU A 100 13.55 -0.82 8.33
C GLU A 100 14.11 0.54 7.87
N TRP A 101 13.42 1.62 8.21
CA TRP A 101 13.84 3.00 8.00
C TRP A 101 14.09 3.72 9.32
N SER A 102 14.98 4.70 9.29
CA SER A 102 15.26 5.56 10.45
C SER A 102 14.03 6.38 10.84
N ASN A 103 13.96 6.80 12.10
CA ASN A 103 12.92 7.72 12.54
C ASN A 103 12.98 9.00 11.71
N GLU A 104 11.81 9.55 11.36
CA GLU A 104 11.68 10.84 10.68
C GLU A 104 12.52 10.97 9.40
N SER A 105 12.55 9.91 8.58
CA SER A 105 13.35 9.84 7.35
C SER A 105 12.53 9.92 6.06
N ILE A 106 11.22 9.66 6.10
CA ILE A 106 10.33 9.54 4.94
C ILE A 106 9.37 10.74 4.89
N ASP A 107 9.16 11.30 3.70
CA ASP A 107 8.19 12.38 3.49
C ASP A 107 6.79 11.82 3.20
N ILE A 108 6.72 10.80 2.34
CA ILE A 108 5.45 10.21 1.89
C ILE A 108 5.52 8.69 1.95
N ILE A 109 4.50 8.07 2.54
CA ILE A 109 4.27 6.62 2.47
C ILE A 109 3.02 6.36 1.66
N THR A 110 3.09 5.39 0.75
CA THR A 110 1.94 4.94 -0.04
C THR A 110 1.67 3.45 0.15
N VAL A 111 0.39 3.06 0.11
CA VAL A 111 -0.07 1.67 0.05
C VAL A 111 -1.23 1.61 -0.94
N CYS A 112 -1.10 0.81 -1.99
CA CYS A 112 -2.13 0.71 -3.02
C CYS A 112 -2.64 -0.71 -3.19
N CYS A 113 -3.90 -0.95 -2.84
CA CYS A 113 -4.57 -2.26 -2.90
C CYS A 113 -3.81 -3.38 -2.18
N ALA A 114 -3.27 -3.06 -0.99
CA ALA A 114 -2.47 -4.01 -0.23
C ALA A 114 -2.74 -3.99 1.29
N PHE A 115 -3.33 -2.93 1.84
CA PHE A 115 -3.54 -2.82 3.28
C PHE A 115 -4.44 -3.94 3.85
N HIS A 116 -5.36 -4.46 3.05
CA HIS A 116 -6.22 -5.60 3.38
C HIS A 116 -5.48 -6.95 3.49
N HIS A 117 -4.22 -7.02 3.07
CA HIS A 117 -3.34 -8.19 3.25
C HIS A 117 -2.51 -8.11 4.55
N PHE A 118 -2.45 -6.94 5.22
CA PHE A 118 -1.59 -6.77 6.37
C PHE A 118 -2.16 -7.49 7.59
N ASP A 119 -1.35 -8.34 8.20
CA ASP A 119 -1.70 -9.12 9.39
C ASP A 119 -1.59 -8.32 10.69
N ASN A 120 -0.74 -7.28 10.71
CA ASN A 120 -0.60 -6.35 11.83
C ASN A 120 -0.77 -4.89 11.38
N PRO A 121 -2.00 -4.48 11.00
CA PRO A 121 -2.24 -3.14 10.48
C PRO A 121 -1.94 -2.03 11.50
N GLN A 122 -2.21 -2.26 12.79
CA GLN A 122 -1.89 -1.27 13.83
C GLN A 122 -0.36 -1.12 14.00
N GLY A 123 0.38 -2.22 14.00
CA GLY A 123 1.84 -2.20 14.04
C GLY A 123 2.43 -1.45 12.84
N PHE A 124 1.92 -1.70 11.64
CA PHE A 124 2.30 -0.96 10.43
C PHE A 124 2.05 0.54 10.55
N VAL A 125 0.86 0.95 11.03
CA VAL A 125 0.53 2.38 11.18
C VAL A 125 1.40 3.06 12.24
N ASN A 126 1.77 2.35 13.32
CA ASN A 126 2.72 2.84 14.32
C ASN A 126 4.12 3.08 13.70
N GLU A 127 4.58 2.16 12.85
CA GLU A 127 5.83 2.30 12.11
C GLU A 127 5.76 3.47 11.11
N CYS A 128 4.65 3.63 10.37
CA CYS A 128 4.45 4.81 9.53
C CYS A 128 4.63 6.10 10.34
N LYS A 129 4.03 6.16 11.55
CA LYS A 129 4.19 7.32 12.44
C LYS A 129 5.63 7.55 12.86
N ARG A 130 6.39 6.47 13.11
CA ARG A 130 7.80 6.55 13.52
C ARG A 130 8.69 7.07 12.39
N VAL A 131 8.58 6.47 11.20
CA VAL A 131 9.50 6.76 10.08
C VAL A 131 9.18 8.05 9.33
N LEU A 132 7.92 8.51 9.37
CA LEU A 132 7.55 9.78 8.74
C LEU A 132 8.21 10.97 9.41
N LYS A 133 8.73 11.88 8.62
CA LYS A 133 9.17 13.22 9.05
C LYS A 133 8.00 14.00 9.66
N LYS A 134 8.29 15.08 10.38
CA LYS A 134 7.26 16.06 10.78
C LYS A 134 6.54 16.56 9.54
N ASN A 135 5.22 16.56 9.57
CA ASN A 135 4.34 16.88 8.44
C ASN A 135 4.34 15.87 7.28
N GLY A 136 5.04 14.74 7.39
CA GLY A 136 4.96 13.66 6.43
C GLY A 136 3.56 13.05 6.36
N THR A 137 3.23 12.41 5.24
CA THR A 137 1.86 11.98 4.95
C THR A 137 1.83 10.52 4.52
N VAL A 138 0.84 9.77 5.03
CA VAL A 138 0.47 8.44 4.52
C VAL A 138 -0.71 8.57 3.57
N TYR A 139 -0.63 7.88 2.44
CA TYR A 139 -1.74 7.70 1.50
C TYR A 139 -2.03 6.22 1.31
N ILE A 140 -3.28 5.83 1.48
CA ILE A 140 -3.74 4.45 1.24
C ILE A 140 -4.90 4.48 0.25
N ALA A 141 -4.88 3.56 -0.70
CA ALA A 141 -6.04 3.19 -1.50
C ALA A 141 -6.29 1.70 -1.34
N ASP A 142 -7.51 1.30 -0.98
CA ASP A 142 -7.84 -0.09 -0.72
C ASP A 142 -9.26 -0.41 -1.23
N PRO A 143 -9.65 -1.69 -1.41
CA PRO A 143 -10.99 -2.05 -1.84
C PRO A 143 -12.08 -1.49 -0.94
N ASN A 144 -13.16 -0.97 -1.55
CA ASN A 144 -14.34 -0.51 -0.84
C ASN A 144 -15.50 -1.48 -1.05
N PHE A 145 -15.81 -2.27 -0.03
CA PHE A 145 -16.98 -3.13 -0.02
C PHE A 145 -18.11 -2.50 0.79
N GLY A 146 -19.34 -2.58 0.29
CA GLY A 146 -20.54 -2.25 1.07
C GLY A 146 -20.61 -3.11 2.36
N ALA A 147 -21.33 -2.63 3.38
CA ALA A 147 -21.33 -3.25 4.72
C ALA A 147 -21.67 -4.75 4.71
N VAL A 148 -22.69 -5.13 3.94
CA VAL A 148 -23.15 -6.53 3.84
C VAL A 148 -22.07 -7.40 3.17
N LEU A 149 -21.57 -6.98 2.00
CA LEU A 149 -20.55 -7.72 1.28
C LEU A 149 -19.25 -7.84 2.10
N ARG A 150 -18.84 -6.76 2.76
CA ARG A 150 -17.66 -6.75 3.66
C ARG A 150 -17.83 -7.74 4.82
N PHE A 151 -19.02 -7.81 5.42
CA PHE A 151 -19.29 -8.78 6.48
C PHE A 151 -19.10 -10.22 5.99
N PHE A 152 -19.68 -10.58 4.85
CA PHE A 152 -19.53 -11.92 4.30
C PHE A 152 -18.11 -12.22 3.84
N ALA A 153 -17.43 -11.26 3.20
CA ALA A 153 -16.04 -11.41 2.79
C ALA A 153 -15.13 -11.69 3.99
N ASN A 154 -15.20 -10.86 5.04
CA ASN A 154 -14.38 -11.01 6.23
C ASN A 154 -14.70 -12.27 7.04
N LYS A 155 -15.98 -12.71 7.08
CA LYS A 155 -16.40 -13.84 7.89
C LYS A 155 -16.17 -15.20 7.21
N PHE A 156 -16.31 -15.25 5.89
CA PHE A 156 -16.30 -16.52 5.16
C PHE A 156 -15.26 -16.55 4.05
N TRP A 157 -15.22 -15.57 3.16
CA TRP A 157 -14.46 -15.66 1.92
C TRP A 157 -12.95 -15.65 2.15
N PHE A 158 -12.44 -14.74 2.97
CA PHE A 158 -10.99 -14.62 3.17
C PHE A 158 -10.35 -15.76 3.94
N HIS A 159 -11.13 -16.59 4.63
CA HIS A 159 -10.63 -17.85 5.19
C HIS A 159 -10.19 -18.84 4.12
N PHE A 160 -10.84 -18.81 2.96
CA PHE A 160 -10.56 -19.69 1.83
C PHE A 160 -9.74 -19.02 0.73
N SER A 161 -9.50 -17.73 0.82
CA SER A 161 -8.68 -17.00 -0.14
C SER A 161 -7.23 -17.47 -0.05
N LYS A 162 -6.67 -17.81 -1.21
CA LYS A 162 -5.25 -18.15 -1.37
C LYS A 162 -4.42 -16.96 -1.84
N SER A 163 -5.01 -15.77 -1.93
CA SER A 163 -4.34 -14.52 -2.31
C SER A 163 -3.72 -13.80 -1.11
N GLY A 164 -3.84 -14.39 0.09
CA GLY A 164 -3.32 -13.77 1.32
C GLY A 164 -4.21 -12.68 1.90
N ASP A 165 -5.46 -12.54 1.43
CA ASP A 165 -6.40 -11.57 1.99
C ASP A 165 -6.63 -11.84 3.48
N VAL A 166 -6.53 -10.81 4.32
CA VAL A 166 -6.77 -10.86 5.75
C VAL A 166 -8.14 -10.25 6.07
N ARG A 167 -8.34 -8.99 5.70
CA ARG A 167 -9.55 -8.26 6.06
C ARG A 167 -9.73 -6.97 5.25
N VAL A 168 -10.92 -6.73 4.72
CA VAL A 168 -11.31 -5.42 4.19
C VAL A 168 -11.92 -4.56 5.29
N TYR A 169 -11.46 -3.32 5.38
CA TYR A 169 -11.80 -2.38 6.43
C TYR A 169 -12.91 -1.42 6.01
N SER A 170 -13.71 -0.98 6.99
CA SER A 170 -14.62 0.16 6.83
C SER A 170 -13.85 1.47 6.97
N LYS A 171 -14.47 2.58 6.53
CA LYS A 171 -13.96 3.93 6.76
C LYS A 171 -13.59 4.16 8.23
N LYS A 172 -14.50 3.84 9.17
CA LYS A 172 -14.29 4.04 10.61
C LYS A 172 -13.14 3.19 11.18
N GLU A 173 -13.02 1.93 10.73
CA GLU A 173 -11.92 1.06 11.17
C GLU A 173 -10.58 1.59 10.67
N LEU A 174 -10.51 2.02 9.41
CA LEU A 174 -9.28 2.59 8.85
C LEU A 174 -8.90 3.89 9.55
N GLU A 175 -9.84 4.80 9.79
CA GLU A 175 -9.61 6.03 10.57
C GLU A 175 -9.07 5.72 11.98
N ALA A 176 -9.64 4.71 12.65
CA ALA A 176 -9.27 4.36 14.01
C ALA A 176 -7.79 3.94 14.14
N PHE A 177 -7.24 3.18 13.21
CA PHE A 177 -5.81 2.81 13.22
C PHE A 177 -4.90 4.04 13.28
N PHE A 178 -5.22 5.06 12.49
CA PHE A 178 -4.41 6.28 12.41
C PHE A 178 -4.60 7.18 13.62
N TYR A 179 -5.82 7.39 14.10
CA TYR A 179 -6.05 8.15 15.33
C TYR A 179 -5.42 7.48 16.55
N ASN A 180 -5.51 6.16 16.69
CA ASN A 180 -4.87 5.40 17.76
C ASN A 180 -3.34 5.52 17.74
N SER A 181 -2.74 5.73 16.56
CA SER A 181 -1.30 5.99 16.40
C SER A 181 -0.93 7.48 16.57
N GLY A 182 -1.90 8.35 16.87
CA GLY A 182 -1.67 9.78 17.11
C GLY A 182 -1.42 10.63 15.86
N PHE A 183 -1.96 10.23 14.71
CA PHE A 183 -2.01 11.12 13.54
C PHE A 183 -3.02 12.25 13.80
N LYS A 184 -2.65 13.48 13.44
CA LYS A 184 -3.45 14.68 13.77
C LYS A 184 -4.57 14.91 12.76
N THR A 185 -4.31 14.65 11.49
CA THR A 185 -5.27 14.84 10.41
C THR A 185 -5.45 13.51 9.69
N VAL A 186 -6.66 13.01 9.72
CA VAL A 186 -7.03 11.77 9.03
C VAL A 186 -8.27 12.04 8.19
N GLN A 187 -8.14 11.89 6.89
CA GLN A 187 -9.23 12.06 5.93
C GLN A 187 -9.44 10.74 5.20
N VAL A 188 -10.63 10.17 5.31
CA VAL A 188 -11.00 8.95 4.58
C VAL A 188 -12.24 9.22 3.75
N TYR A 189 -12.19 8.90 2.47
CA TYR A 189 -13.30 9.06 1.55
C TYR A 189 -13.48 7.82 0.67
N ARG A 190 -14.66 7.69 0.10
CA ARG A 190 -15.01 6.64 -0.84
C ARG A 190 -15.15 7.24 -2.23
N LYS A 191 -14.61 6.53 -3.22
CA LYS A 191 -14.81 6.84 -4.63
C LYS A 191 -14.93 5.55 -5.40
N ASP A 192 -16.04 5.35 -6.05
CA ASP A 192 -16.36 4.12 -6.79
C ASP A 192 -16.07 2.85 -5.94
N LYS A 193 -15.20 1.99 -6.43
CA LYS A 193 -14.79 0.76 -5.77
C LYS A 193 -13.62 0.91 -4.78
N GLY A 194 -13.16 2.14 -4.54
CA GLY A 194 -12.01 2.45 -3.69
C GLY A 194 -12.37 3.14 -2.39
N LEU A 195 -11.65 2.80 -1.33
CA LEU A 195 -11.56 3.50 -0.06
C LEU A 195 -10.19 4.16 0.01
N PHE A 196 -10.15 5.47 0.17
CA PHE A 196 -8.94 6.27 0.14
C PHE A 196 -8.69 6.95 1.47
N LEU A 197 -7.44 6.97 1.91
CA LEU A 197 -7.01 7.64 3.13
C LEU A 197 -5.84 8.59 2.82
N LYS A 198 -5.89 9.77 3.44
CA LYS A 198 -4.77 10.70 3.62
C LYS A 198 -4.63 11.01 5.10
N ALA A 199 -3.47 10.68 5.69
CA ALA A 199 -3.20 10.93 7.10
C ALA A 199 -1.87 11.66 7.27
N LYS A 200 -1.90 12.81 7.97
CA LYS A 200 -0.71 13.65 8.20
C LYS A 200 -0.23 13.48 9.65
N LYS A 201 1.10 13.29 9.81
CA LYS A 201 1.79 13.17 11.10
C LYS A 201 1.73 14.44 11.94
#